data_18a4466d80bbd2821f244b4c6f2225a5
#
_entry.id   18a4466d80bbd2821f244b4c6f2225a5
#
_cell.length_a   1.000
_cell.length_b   1.000
_cell.length_c   1.000
_cell.angle_alpha   90.00
_cell.angle_beta   90.00
_cell.angle_gamma   90.00
#
_symmetry.space_group_name_H-M   'P 1'
#
loop_
_entity.id
_entity.type
_entity.pdbx_description
1 polymer ?
#
loop_
_entity_poly.entity_id
_entity_poly.type
_entity_poly.pdbx_seq_one_letter_code
_entity_poly.pdbx_strand_id
1 'polypeptide(L)'
;MVTRRTLVTLVLFVGLLAAFAFATYLSYWGGVGIRDAFAYQSAVVASQRDSELLEVEQFDRRSSSEDLRPYEKLLASDLGRIDAIAQNEAEGAPRFVFPADRAAYERLTAELLTRETLGQRRFESTVSGNTRTRDLSNGLFAVVALLFAVVVGRLRRVVEEGRAVVEGLQKAFLSKRRDVPNIEIGSVLLSATQGSNVGGDTYDAFTFDRRYAMFLVADVSGKGLAAAVDTALVKYSIRTLFSEHRDPGDILARFGALYARTVDRPETFVVLFLAVIDLQTGVLRYASAGHEPAWLRRSAAVMPLPPTGPIVGIEDEPQYATRELTLCAGDLLIVTTDGLTESRDAHNDFLGALGAAEWLAALDGSPQSMADAIVRRLRRRSRRIADDLAILIVRYVPPSVHVDAPARLLETAT
;
A
#
# COMPACT_ATOMS: atom_id res chain seq x y z
N MET A 1 20.00 -5.28 -2.77
CA MET A 1 20.44 -4.65 -4.04
C MET A 1 19.43 -3.56 -4.41
N VAL A 2 19.80 -2.28 -4.35
CA VAL A 2 18.87 -1.18 -4.69
C VAL A 2 18.59 -1.25 -6.19
N THR A 3 17.35 -1.56 -6.57
CA THR A 3 17.01 -1.67 -7.99
C THR A 3 17.16 -0.30 -8.68
N ARG A 4 17.54 -0.30 -9.98
CA ARG A 4 17.66 0.93 -10.79
C ARG A 4 16.41 1.84 -10.69
N ARG A 5 15.24 1.24 -10.43
CA ARG A 5 13.96 1.96 -10.19
C ARG A 5 13.94 2.71 -8.86
N THR A 6 14.44 2.10 -7.78
CA THR A 6 14.54 2.75 -6.46
C THR A 6 15.51 3.92 -6.51
N LEU A 7 16.61 3.79 -7.26
CA LEU A 7 17.58 4.87 -7.46
C LEU A 7 16.96 6.07 -8.21
N VAL A 8 16.22 5.81 -9.29
CA VAL A 8 15.52 6.87 -10.07
C VAL A 8 14.47 7.58 -9.21
N THR A 9 13.69 6.84 -8.42
CA THR A 9 12.69 7.43 -7.51
C THR A 9 13.36 8.26 -6.41
N LEU A 10 14.48 7.79 -5.87
CA LEU A 10 15.27 8.51 -4.87
C LEU A 10 15.86 9.81 -5.44
N VAL A 11 16.44 9.76 -6.65
CA VAL A 11 17.01 10.93 -7.34
C VAL A 11 15.91 11.98 -7.63
N LEU A 12 14.74 11.54 -8.09
CA LEU A 12 13.59 12.43 -8.33
C LEU A 12 13.07 13.04 -7.02
N PHE A 13 13.03 12.27 -5.94
CA PHE A 13 12.59 12.75 -4.63
C PHE A 13 13.58 13.76 -4.04
N VAL A 14 14.88 13.48 -4.13
CA VAL A 14 15.94 14.40 -3.70
C VAL A 14 15.93 15.68 -4.53
N GLY A 15 15.74 15.57 -5.86
CA GLY A 15 15.57 16.73 -6.74
C GLY A 15 14.38 17.61 -6.39
N LEU A 16 13.23 17.00 -6.05
CA LEU A 16 12.03 17.71 -5.61
C LEU A 16 12.24 18.40 -4.26
N LEU A 17 12.90 17.74 -3.30
CA LEU A 17 13.26 18.33 -2.01
C LEU A 17 14.22 19.51 -2.17
N ALA A 18 15.22 19.39 -3.04
CA ALA A 18 16.15 20.46 -3.32
C ALA A 18 15.45 21.67 -3.98
N ALA A 19 14.54 21.43 -4.94
CA ALA A 19 13.74 22.48 -5.55
C ALA A 19 12.81 23.17 -4.55
N PHE A 20 12.18 22.41 -3.65
CA PHE A 20 11.34 22.94 -2.58
C PHE A 20 12.16 23.78 -1.58
N ALA A 21 13.32 23.28 -1.14
CA ALA A 21 14.22 23.99 -0.25
C ALA A 21 14.73 25.31 -0.89
N PHE A 22 15.05 25.27 -2.19
CA PHE A 22 15.48 26.46 -2.93
C PHE A 22 14.33 27.48 -3.10
N ALA A 23 13.13 27.01 -3.41
CA ALA A 23 11.95 27.88 -3.49
C ALA A 23 11.59 28.54 -2.15
N THR A 24 11.68 27.78 -1.03
CA THR A 24 11.50 28.31 0.32
C THR A 24 12.59 29.29 0.71
N TYR A 25 13.84 29.01 0.35
CA TYR A 25 14.98 29.92 0.54
C TYR A 25 14.74 31.26 -0.21
N LEU A 26 14.39 31.21 -1.49
CA LEU A 26 14.09 32.42 -2.27
C LEU A 26 12.90 33.20 -1.70
N SER A 27 11.85 32.51 -1.26
CA SER A 27 10.66 33.13 -0.63
C SER A 27 10.99 33.80 0.70
N TYR A 28 11.87 33.16 1.51
CA TYR A 28 12.31 33.73 2.80
C TYR A 28 13.12 35.00 2.60
N TRP A 29 14.14 34.97 1.75
CA TRP A 29 14.97 36.15 1.46
C TRP A 29 14.19 37.27 0.79
N GLY A 30 13.26 36.92 -0.10
CA GLY A 30 12.33 37.88 -0.66
C GLY A 30 11.47 38.57 0.40
N GLY A 31 11.00 37.82 1.39
CA GLY A 31 10.22 38.38 2.52
C GLY A 31 11.02 39.30 3.44
N VAL A 32 12.35 39.06 3.59
CA VAL A 32 13.24 39.94 4.34
C VAL A 32 13.40 41.28 3.63
N GLY A 33 13.70 41.27 2.34
CA GLY A 33 13.84 42.52 1.56
C GLY A 33 12.58 43.40 1.53
N ILE A 34 11.39 42.75 1.48
CA ILE A 34 10.12 43.49 1.51
C ILE A 34 9.90 44.10 2.92
N ARG A 35 10.22 43.38 4.00
CA ARG A 35 10.08 43.92 5.35
C ARG A 35 10.97 45.11 5.60
N ASP A 36 12.23 45.07 5.11
CA ASP A 36 13.18 46.15 5.26
C ASP A 36 12.78 47.37 4.45
N ALA A 37 12.28 47.16 3.21
CA ALA A 37 11.73 48.22 2.38
C ALA A 37 10.47 48.86 2.99
N PHE A 38 9.59 48.05 3.58
CA PHE A 38 8.40 48.54 4.28
C PHE A 38 8.74 49.33 5.55
N ALA A 39 9.73 48.85 6.33
CA ALA A 39 10.21 49.54 7.51
C ALA A 39 10.82 50.91 7.16
N TYR A 40 11.61 50.94 6.05
CA TYR A 40 12.19 52.20 5.54
C TYR A 40 11.09 53.20 5.14
N GLN A 41 10.09 52.77 4.35
CA GLN A 41 8.99 53.65 3.93
C GLN A 41 8.14 54.11 5.09
N SER A 42 7.87 53.25 6.08
CA SER A 42 7.13 53.64 7.29
C SER A 42 7.89 54.71 8.08
N ALA A 43 9.22 54.60 8.18
CA ALA A 43 10.03 55.62 8.88
C ALA A 43 10.07 56.95 8.12
N VAL A 44 10.08 56.91 6.78
CA VAL A 44 10.02 58.14 5.94
C VAL A 44 8.67 58.84 6.11
N VAL A 45 7.56 58.12 6.07
CA VAL A 45 6.21 58.70 6.26
C VAL A 45 6.07 59.29 7.67
N ALA A 46 6.62 58.64 8.70
CA ALA A 46 6.62 59.17 10.06
C ALA A 46 7.41 60.47 10.14
N SER A 47 8.60 60.53 9.52
CA SER A 47 9.45 61.73 9.55
C SER A 47 8.81 62.91 8.80
N GLN A 48 8.08 62.65 7.70
CA GLN A 48 7.30 63.70 7.02
C GLN A 48 6.21 64.29 7.90
N ARG A 49 5.39 63.43 8.53
CA ARG A 49 4.34 63.87 9.44
C ARG A 49 4.91 64.74 10.55
N ASP A 50 6.03 64.29 11.15
CA ASP A 50 6.65 64.99 12.26
C ASP A 50 7.32 66.32 11.83
N SER A 51 7.81 66.35 10.56
CA SER A 51 8.29 67.59 9.93
C SER A 51 7.17 68.58 9.65
N GLU A 52 6.01 68.14 9.15
CA GLU A 52 4.80 68.98 8.98
C GLU A 52 4.29 69.54 10.27
N LEU A 53 4.22 68.71 11.33
CA LEU A 53 3.85 69.16 12.67
C LEU A 53 4.80 70.22 13.23
N LEU A 54 6.10 69.99 13.04
CA LEU A 54 7.11 70.95 13.45
C LEU A 54 7.00 72.27 12.67
N GLU A 55 6.69 72.23 11.36
CA GLU A 55 6.48 73.40 10.52
C GLU A 55 5.27 74.23 11.02
N VAL A 56 4.14 73.56 11.31
CA VAL A 56 2.93 74.23 11.85
C VAL A 56 3.23 74.88 13.21
N GLU A 57 3.91 74.20 14.10
CA GLU A 57 4.25 74.72 15.42
C GLU A 57 5.29 75.84 15.39
N GLN A 58 6.30 75.78 14.51
CA GLN A 58 7.32 76.84 14.35
C GLN A 58 6.76 78.13 13.73
N PHE A 59 5.73 78.04 12.90
CA PHE A 59 5.10 79.20 12.27
C PHE A 59 3.96 79.79 13.10
N ASP A 60 3.47 79.13 14.14
CA ASP A 60 2.58 79.74 15.13
C ASP A 60 3.39 80.66 16.05
N ARG A 61 3.28 81.96 15.83
CA ARG A 61 4.02 83.03 16.54
C ARG A 61 3.88 83.01 18.08
N ARG A 62 3.18 82.06 18.63
CA ARG A 62 2.91 81.94 20.07
C ARG A 62 3.68 80.80 20.75
N SER A 63 4.36 79.91 19.99
CA SER A 63 5.08 78.76 20.53
C SER A 63 6.46 79.14 21.05
N SER A 64 6.81 78.73 22.25
CA SER A 64 8.16 78.91 22.80
C SER A 64 9.10 77.82 22.28
N SER A 65 10.43 78.10 22.25
CA SER A 65 11.41 77.09 21.84
C SER A 65 11.41 75.81 22.71
N GLU A 66 10.84 75.85 23.90
CA GLU A 66 10.66 74.70 24.79
C GLU A 66 9.51 73.79 24.31
N ASP A 67 8.48 74.36 23.74
CA ASP A 67 7.31 73.60 23.26
C ASP A 67 7.63 72.78 22.01
N LEU A 68 8.66 73.11 21.25
CA LEU A 68 9.10 72.42 20.03
C LEU A 68 10.04 71.24 20.30
N ARG A 69 10.72 71.19 21.43
CA ARG A 69 11.67 70.14 21.81
C ARG A 69 11.16 68.68 21.69
N PRO A 70 9.90 68.35 21.99
CA PRO A 70 9.41 66.99 21.78
C PRO A 70 9.36 66.59 20.29
N TYR A 71 8.93 67.49 19.42
CA TYR A 71 8.81 67.25 17.97
C TYR A 71 10.19 67.16 17.30
N GLU A 72 11.14 67.99 17.75
CA GLU A 72 12.55 67.93 17.30
C GLU A 72 13.20 66.60 17.63
N LYS A 73 12.94 66.07 18.83
CA LYS A 73 13.46 64.77 19.26
C LYS A 73 12.83 63.63 18.44
N LEU A 74 11.52 63.73 18.15
CA LEU A 74 10.82 62.71 17.37
C LEU A 74 11.35 62.64 15.94
N LEU A 75 11.46 63.81 15.29
CA LEU A 75 12.01 63.93 13.94
C LEU A 75 13.48 63.46 13.88
N ALA A 76 14.31 63.80 14.84
CA ALA A 76 15.70 63.33 14.91
C ALA A 76 15.76 61.81 15.09
N SER A 77 14.84 61.21 15.84
CA SER A 77 14.74 59.79 16.02
C SER A 77 14.36 59.08 14.68
N ASP A 78 13.35 59.62 13.96
CA ASP A 78 12.90 59.02 12.71
C ASP A 78 13.92 59.17 11.57
N LEU A 79 14.60 60.31 11.49
CA LEU A 79 15.70 60.47 10.55
C LEU A 79 16.88 59.51 10.82
N GLY A 80 17.20 59.29 12.11
CA GLY A 80 18.20 58.30 12.50
C GLY A 80 17.80 56.88 12.13
N ARG A 81 16.51 56.57 12.23
CA ARG A 81 15.98 55.27 11.78
C ARG A 81 16.07 55.07 10.26
N ILE A 82 15.79 56.14 9.49
CA ILE A 82 15.89 56.13 8.04
C ILE A 82 17.36 55.86 7.62
N ASP A 83 18.29 56.55 8.23
CA ASP A 83 19.72 56.41 7.91
C ASP A 83 20.24 55.02 8.28
N ALA A 84 19.89 54.49 9.46
CA ALA A 84 20.25 53.15 9.88
C ALA A 84 19.70 52.06 8.94
N ILE A 85 18.44 52.17 8.50
CA ILE A 85 17.84 51.25 7.52
C ILE A 85 18.49 51.38 6.15
N ALA A 86 18.78 52.61 5.72
CA ALA A 86 19.40 52.87 4.40
C ALA A 86 20.84 52.33 4.29
N GLN A 87 21.60 52.35 5.39
CA GLN A 87 22.99 51.90 5.43
C GLN A 87 23.17 50.45 5.88
N ASN A 88 22.06 49.80 6.27
CA ASN A 88 22.10 48.44 6.85
C ASN A 88 22.96 48.34 8.12
N GLU A 89 23.14 49.46 8.84
CA GLU A 89 23.90 49.55 10.08
C GLU A 89 22.95 49.49 11.28
N ALA A 90 23.21 48.54 12.18
CA ALA A 90 22.44 48.35 13.39
C ALA A 90 22.80 49.32 14.53
N GLU A 91 23.80 50.15 14.39
CA GLU A 91 24.32 50.98 15.47
C GLU A 91 24.53 52.46 15.10
N GLY A 92 23.90 53.32 15.86
CA GLY A 92 24.22 54.75 15.96
C GLY A 92 23.41 55.68 15.09
N ALA A 93 22.22 56.09 15.52
CA ALA A 93 21.54 57.22 14.89
C ALA A 93 22.41 58.47 14.94
N PRO A 94 22.66 59.13 13.80
CA PRO A 94 23.38 60.42 13.77
C PRO A 94 22.64 61.44 14.64
N ARG A 95 23.37 62.16 15.47
CA ARG A 95 22.83 63.24 16.25
C ARG A 95 22.41 64.39 15.34
N PHE A 96 21.18 64.49 15.00
CA PHE A 96 20.63 65.60 14.27
C PHE A 96 20.60 66.83 15.23
N VAL A 97 21.21 67.90 14.75
CA VAL A 97 21.15 69.22 15.43
C VAL A 97 20.18 70.06 14.60
N PHE A 98 19.06 70.43 15.19
CA PHE A 98 18.09 71.28 14.53
C PHE A 98 18.66 72.69 14.27
N PRO A 99 18.46 73.22 13.05
CA PRO A 99 18.93 74.55 12.72
C PRO A 99 18.16 75.64 13.42
N ALA A 100 18.86 76.66 13.90
CA ALA A 100 18.30 77.81 14.61
C ALA A 100 17.68 78.87 13.67
N ASP A 101 17.83 78.70 12.38
CA ASP A 101 17.34 79.68 11.41
C ASP A 101 16.51 79.03 10.28
N ARG A 102 15.67 79.84 9.63
CA ARG A 102 14.75 79.43 8.57
C ARG A 102 15.45 78.83 7.35
N ALA A 103 16.59 79.33 6.97
CA ALA A 103 17.33 78.90 5.77
C ALA A 103 17.95 77.48 5.99
N ALA A 104 18.32 77.17 7.21
CA ALA A 104 18.79 75.83 7.55
C ALA A 104 17.63 74.83 7.65
N TYR A 105 16.45 75.25 8.07
CA TYR A 105 15.22 74.44 8.05
C TYR A 105 14.76 74.11 6.61
N GLU A 106 14.76 75.12 5.71
CA GLU A 106 14.44 74.90 4.28
C GLU A 106 15.43 73.89 3.62
N ARG A 107 16.71 73.95 3.97
CA ARG A 107 17.70 72.95 3.52
C ARG A 107 17.42 71.55 4.05
N LEU A 108 17.05 71.42 5.30
CA LEU A 108 16.70 70.14 5.91
C LEU A 108 15.47 69.54 5.26
N THR A 109 14.43 70.34 5.01
CA THR A 109 13.20 69.92 4.33
C THR A 109 13.48 69.44 2.90
N ALA A 110 14.37 70.14 2.18
CA ALA A 110 14.79 69.75 0.82
C ALA A 110 15.59 68.42 0.83
N GLU A 111 16.39 68.19 1.88
CA GLU A 111 17.13 66.94 2.06
C GLU A 111 16.20 65.77 2.41
N LEU A 112 15.18 66.00 3.26
CA LEU A 112 14.16 65.03 3.58
C LEU A 112 13.36 64.62 2.33
N LEU A 113 12.91 65.55 1.51
CA LEU A 113 12.23 65.30 0.24
C LEU A 113 13.11 64.48 -0.73
N THR A 114 14.41 64.76 -0.79
CA THR A 114 15.35 64.02 -1.58
C THR A 114 15.51 62.57 -1.11
N ARG A 115 15.62 62.41 0.21
CA ARG A 115 15.71 61.06 0.87
C ARG A 115 14.43 60.25 0.64
N GLU A 116 13.25 60.87 0.75
CA GLU A 116 11.97 60.26 0.48
C GLU A 116 11.89 59.73 -0.94
N THR A 117 12.20 60.57 -1.95
CA THR A 117 12.16 60.16 -3.37
C THR A 117 13.12 59.00 -3.65
N LEU A 118 14.30 58.99 -3.02
CA LEU A 118 15.24 57.88 -3.12
C LEU A 118 14.73 56.61 -2.42
N GLY A 119 14.12 56.76 -1.26
CA GLY A 119 13.50 55.69 -0.54
C GLY A 119 12.36 55.03 -1.31
N GLN A 120 11.49 55.84 -1.86
CA GLN A 120 10.37 55.37 -2.68
C GLN A 120 10.86 54.60 -3.92
N ARG A 121 11.85 55.10 -4.64
CA ARG A 121 12.47 54.37 -5.77
C ARG A 121 13.10 53.05 -5.35
N ARG A 122 13.81 52.98 -4.21
CA ARG A 122 14.37 51.76 -3.67
C ARG A 122 13.29 50.76 -3.30
N PHE A 123 12.22 51.21 -2.63
CA PHE A 123 11.07 50.38 -2.30
C PHE A 123 10.44 49.77 -3.57
N GLU A 124 10.12 50.58 -4.56
CA GLU A 124 9.53 50.13 -5.82
C GLU A 124 10.43 49.12 -6.56
N SER A 125 11.74 49.36 -6.58
CA SER A 125 12.70 48.42 -7.21
C SER A 125 12.82 47.11 -6.46
N THR A 126 12.82 47.15 -5.12
CA THR A 126 12.90 45.96 -4.28
C THR A 126 11.62 45.13 -4.39
N VAL A 127 10.45 45.77 -4.35
CA VAL A 127 9.15 45.06 -4.48
C VAL A 127 9.03 44.47 -5.89
N SER A 128 9.38 45.23 -6.94
CA SER A 128 9.33 44.74 -8.34
C SER A 128 10.32 43.59 -8.59
N GLY A 129 11.55 43.70 -8.08
CA GLY A 129 12.54 42.62 -8.20
C GLY A 129 12.12 41.35 -7.49
N ASN A 130 11.53 41.49 -6.32
CA ASN A 130 11.09 40.36 -5.49
C ASN A 130 9.83 39.67 -6.06
N THR A 131 8.89 40.42 -6.67
CA THR A 131 7.74 39.81 -7.36
C THR A 131 8.20 38.95 -8.53
N ARG A 132 9.12 39.42 -9.38
CA ARG A 132 9.66 38.64 -10.50
C ARG A 132 10.36 37.36 -10.05
N THR A 133 11.19 37.44 -9.02
CA THR A 133 11.90 36.27 -8.50
C THR A 133 10.91 35.24 -7.94
N ARG A 134 9.89 35.68 -7.22
CA ARG A 134 8.80 34.84 -6.69
C ARG A 134 8.00 34.18 -7.82
N ASP A 135 7.66 34.94 -8.88
CA ASP A 135 6.88 34.39 -9.98
C ASP A 135 7.67 33.38 -10.80
N LEU A 136 8.97 33.58 -11.00
CA LEU A 136 9.87 32.60 -11.61
C LEU A 136 10.00 31.33 -10.75
N SER A 137 10.16 31.50 -9.44
CA SER A 137 10.21 30.38 -8.50
C SER A 137 8.90 29.56 -8.49
N ASN A 138 7.76 30.24 -8.45
CA ASN A 138 6.45 29.59 -8.50
C ASN A 138 6.22 28.88 -9.85
N GLY A 139 6.65 29.49 -10.96
CA GLY A 139 6.59 28.88 -12.29
C GLY A 139 7.45 27.61 -12.38
N LEU A 140 8.69 27.67 -11.89
CA LEU A 140 9.57 26.50 -11.85
C LEU A 140 8.99 25.39 -10.99
N PHE A 141 8.46 25.73 -9.80
CA PHE A 141 7.80 24.76 -8.92
C PHE A 141 6.59 24.11 -9.59
N ALA A 142 5.75 24.88 -10.29
CA ALA A 142 4.61 24.35 -11.01
C ALA A 142 5.03 23.36 -12.12
N VAL A 143 6.10 23.66 -12.87
CA VAL A 143 6.65 22.76 -13.89
C VAL A 143 7.18 21.47 -13.27
N VAL A 144 7.96 21.55 -12.18
CA VAL A 144 8.49 20.37 -11.48
C VAL A 144 7.34 19.52 -10.91
N ALA A 145 6.33 20.13 -10.30
CA ALA A 145 5.16 19.44 -9.80
C ALA A 145 4.37 18.73 -10.90
N LEU A 146 4.22 19.39 -12.07
CA LEU A 146 3.56 18.79 -13.24
C LEU A 146 4.35 17.59 -13.77
N LEU A 147 5.67 17.72 -13.93
CA LEU A 147 6.54 16.62 -14.37
C LEU A 147 6.48 15.44 -13.38
N PHE A 148 6.49 15.72 -12.08
CA PHE A 148 6.35 14.70 -11.05
C PHE A 148 4.99 13.99 -11.14
N ALA A 149 3.90 14.74 -11.30
CA ALA A 149 2.56 14.17 -11.48
C ALA A 149 2.47 13.28 -12.73
N VAL A 150 3.09 13.68 -13.84
CA VAL A 150 3.16 12.87 -15.07
C VAL A 150 3.96 11.60 -14.86
N VAL A 151 5.12 11.67 -14.19
CA VAL A 151 5.95 10.49 -13.89
C VAL A 151 5.21 9.53 -12.96
N VAL A 152 4.60 10.03 -11.89
CA VAL A 152 3.79 9.22 -10.96
C VAL A 152 2.59 8.59 -11.68
N GLY A 153 1.90 9.36 -12.53
CA GLY A 153 0.79 8.86 -13.33
C GLY A 153 1.21 7.73 -14.28
N ARG A 154 2.36 7.86 -14.96
CA ARG A 154 2.92 6.80 -15.82
C ARG A 154 3.33 5.57 -15.02
N LEU A 155 4.00 5.76 -13.89
CA LEU A 155 4.38 4.63 -13.01
C LEU A 155 3.15 3.87 -12.49
N ARG A 156 2.09 4.57 -12.09
CA ARG A 156 0.83 3.94 -11.68
C ARG A 156 0.22 3.12 -12.81
N ARG A 157 0.14 3.66 -14.03
CA ARG A 157 -0.38 2.90 -15.20
C ARG A 157 0.42 1.63 -15.47
N VAL A 158 1.75 1.68 -15.48
CA VAL A 158 2.59 0.49 -15.69
C VAL A 158 2.37 -0.57 -14.59
N VAL A 159 2.17 -0.14 -13.35
CA VAL A 159 1.86 -1.05 -12.24
C VAL A 159 0.46 -1.64 -12.38
N GLU A 160 -0.54 -0.84 -12.77
CA GLU A 160 -1.92 -1.28 -12.97
C GLU A 160 -2.03 -2.24 -14.17
N GLU A 161 -1.36 -1.97 -15.29
CA GLU A 161 -1.28 -2.86 -16.44
C GLU A 161 -0.62 -4.19 -16.08
N GLY A 162 0.49 -4.16 -15.33
CA GLY A 162 1.13 -5.36 -14.82
C GLY A 162 0.20 -6.19 -13.91
N ARG A 163 -0.57 -5.53 -13.04
CA ARG A 163 -1.58 -6.20 -12.19
C ARG A 163 -2.70 -6.81 -13.01
N ALA A 164 -3.23 -6.10 -14.00
CA ALA A 164 -4.30 -6.62 -14.86
C ALA A 164 -3.88 -7.87 -15.64
N VAL A 165 -2.63 -7.93 -16.11
CA VAL A 165 -2.09 -9.12 -16.76
C VAL A 165 -2.03 -10.30 -15.80
N VAL A 166 -1.55 -10.08 -14.58
CA VAL A 166 -1.46 -11.12 -13.55
C VAL A 166 -2.85 -11.60 -13.12
N GLU A 167 -3.80 -10.69 -12.91
CA GLU A 167 -5.19 -11.05 -12.62
C GLU A 167 -5.85 -11.82 -13.78
N GLY A 168 -5.56 -11.42 -15.02
CA GLY A 168 -6.02 -12.13 -16.23
C GLY A 168 -5.48 -13.56 -16.29
N LEU A 169 -4.20 -13.76 -16.02
CA LEU A 169 -3.57 -15.07 -15.93
C LEU A 169 -4.19 -15.90 -14.80
N GLN A 170 -4.35 -15.36 -13.61
CA GLN A 170 -4.98 -16.10 -12.51
C GLN A 170 -6.43 -16.49 -12.82
N LYS A 171 -7.23 -15.58 -13.37
CA LYS A 171 -8.58 -15.93 -13.82
C LYS A 171 -8.60 -17.03 -14.87
N ALA A 172 -7.64 -17.03 -15.78
CA ALA A 172 -7.48 -18.10 -16.77
C ALA A 172 -7.08 -19.43 -16.10
N PHE A 173 -6.29 -19.35 -15.02
CA PHE A 173 -5.82 -20.51 -14.26
C PHE A 173 -6.81 -20.94 -13.15
N LEU A 174 -7.71 -20.08 -12.69
CA LEU A 174 -8.80 -20.48 -11.81
C LEU A 174 -9.71 -21.43 -12.58
N SER A 175 -9.77 -22.67 -12.15
CA SER A 175 -10.59 -23.69 -12.77
C SER A 175 -12.05 -23.23 -12.80
N LYS A 176 -12.67 -23.29 -13.95
CA LYS A 176 -14.13 -23.35 -14.00
C LYS A 176 -14.56 -24.55 -13.15
N ARG A 177 -15.42 -24.30 -12.16
CA ARG A 177 -16.01 -25.31 -11.30
C ARG A 177 -16.52 -26.45 -12.19
N ARG A 178 -15.85 -27.60 -12.15
CA ARG A 178 -16.36 -28.80 -12.81
C ARG A 178 -17.18 -29.56 -11.79
N ASP A 179 -18.37 -29.94 -12.18
CA ASP A 179 -19.18 -30.84 -11.37
C ASP A 179 -18.44 -32.17 -11.29
N VAL A 180 -18.02 -32.52 -10.07
CA VAL A 180 -17.42 -33.82 -9.79
C VAL A 180 -18.54 -34.72 -9.28
N PRO A 181 -18.81 -35.87 -9.93
CA PRO A 181 -19.86 -36.78 -9.46
C PRO A 181 -19.66 -37.18 -8.01
N ASN A 182 -20.72 -37.32 -7.26
CA ASN A 182 -20.71 -37.79 -5.85
C ASN A 182 -19.91 -36.86 -4.90
N ILE A 183 -19.68 -35.62 -5.30
CA ILE A 183 -18.92 -34.64 -4.51
C ILE A 183 -19.64 -33.28 -4.56
N GLU A 184 -19.84 -32.69 -3.37
CA GLU A 184 -20.18 -31.27 -3.26
C GLU A 184 -18.91 -30.48 -2.88
N ILE A 185 -18.70 -29.35 -3.53
CA ILE A 185 -17.50 -28.54 -3.32
C ILE A 185 -17.89 -27.12 -2.87
N GLY A 186 -17.23 -26.63 -1.85
CA GLY A 186 -17.19 -25.22 -1.47
C GLY A 186 -15.77 -24.70 -1.49
N SER A 187 -15.57 -23.50 -2.00
CA SER A 187 -14.22 -22.95 -2.11
C SER A 187 -14.19 -21.43 -2.01
N VAL A 188 -13.14 -20.89 -1.43
CA VAL A 188 -12.84 -19.46 -1.38
C VAL A 188 -11.35 -19.26 -1.60
N LEU A 189 -11.00 -18.21 -2.33
CA LEU A 189 -9.64 -17.70 -2.46
C LEU A 189 -9.67 -16.20 -2.15
N LEU A 190 -8.91 -15.77 -1.16
CA LEU A 190 -8.79 -14.39 -0.76
C LEU A 190 -7.32 -13.98 -0.80
N SER A 191 -7.03 -12.80 -1.34
CA SER A 191 -5.70 -12.23 -1.27
C SER A 191 -5.63 -11.16 -0.18
N ALA A 192 -4.55 -11.17 0.61
CA ALA A 192 -4.25 -10.17 1.64
C ALA A 192 -3.96 -8.78 1.06
N THR A 193 -3.53 -8.70 -0.18
CA THR A 193 -3.16 -7.45 -0.85
C THR A 193 -4.41 -6.76 -1.38
N GLN A 194 -4.80 -5.63 -0.78
CA GLN A 194 -5.90 -4.81 -1.27
C GLN A 194 -5.63 -4.37 -2.72
N GLY A 195 -6.49 -4.80 -3.64
CA GLY A 195 -6.42 -4.44 -5.06
C GLY A 195 -5.57 -5.34 -5.96
N SER A 196 -5.04 -6.47 -5.47
CA SER A 196 -4.52 -7.54 -6.33
C SER A 196 -5.05 -8.89 -5.83
N ASN A 197 -5.75 -9.62 -6.68
CA ASN A 197 -6.14 -11.02 -6.41
C ASN A 197 -4.95 -11.98 -6.67
N VAL A 198 -3.71 -11.51 -6.49
CA VAL A 198 -2.49 -12.23 -6.86
C VAL A 198 -1.78 -12.68 -5.61
N GLY A 199 -2.12 -13.87 -5.14
CA GLY A 199 -1.44 -14.56 -4.05
C GLY A 199 -0.66 -15.79 -4.54
N GLY A 200 0.17 -16.36 -3.65
CA GLY A 200 0.80 -17.66 -3.80
C GLY A 200 -0.20 -18.81 -3.65
N ASP A 201 -1.30 -18.56 -2.96
CA ASP A 201 -2.33 -19.54 -2.66
C ASP A 201 -3.14 -19.96 -3.87
N THR A 202 -3.41 -21.25 -3.96
CA THR A 202 -4.28 -21.81 -4.99
C THR A 202 -4.99 -23.06 -4.51
N TYR A 203 -6.09 -23.38 -5.17
CA TYR A 203 -6.73 -24.68 -5.04
C TYR A 203 -7.13 -25.22 -6.42
N ASP A 204 -7.35 -26.53 -6.49
CA ASP A 204 -7.91 -27.18 -7.66
C ASP A 204 -8.79 -28.37 -7.29
N ALA A 205 -9.82 -28.61 -8.11
CA ALA A 205 -10.67 -29.79 -8.08
C ALA A 205 -10.83 -30.27 -9.51
N PHE A 206 -10.34 -31.46 -9.80
CA PHE A 206 -10.22 -31.92 -11.15
C PHE A 206 -10.50 -33.42 -11.27
N THR A 207 -11.11 -33.83 -12.39
CA THR A 207 -11.30 -35.23 -12.77
C THR A 207 -11.08 -35.40 -14.27
N PHE A 208 -10.45 -36.49 -14.67
CA PHE A 208 -10.37 -36.92 -16.08
C PHE A 208 -11.47 -37.90 -16.43
N ASP A 209 -11.88 -38.72 -15.46
CA ASP A 209 -12.86 -39.76 -15.61
C ASP A 209 -13.93 -39.62 -14.52
N ARG A 210 -14.96 -40.44 -14.58
CA ARG A 210 -16.03 -40.43 -13.58
C ARG A 210 -15.68 -41.22 -12.31
N ARG A 211 -14.47 -41.78 -12.22
CA ARG A 211 -14.07 -42.64 -11.12
C ARG A 211 -13.15 -41.93 -10.13
N TYR A 212 -12.16 -41.19 -10.60
CA TYR A 212 -11.17 -40.57 -9.71
C TYR A 212 -11.26 -39.05 -9.80
N ALA A 213 -11.27 -38.40 -8.65
CA ALA A 213 -11.19 -36.96 -8.53
C ALA A 213 -9.97 -36.57 -7.70
N MET A 214 -9.31 -35.52 -8.12
CA MET A 214 -8.14 -34.92 -7.47
C MET A 214 -8.54 -33.57 -6.84
N PHE A 215 -8.05 -33.34 -5.63
CA PHE A 215 -8.21 -32.10 -4.87
C PHE A 215 -6.84 -31.61 -4.42
N LEU A 216 -6.53 -30.39 -4.75
CA LEU A 216 -5.25 -29.75 -4.48
C LEU A 216 -5.49 -28.42 -3.74
N VAL A 217 -4.72 -28.17 -2.70
CA VAL A 217 -4.48 -26.84 -2.14
C VAL A 217 -2.99 -26.65 -2.04
N ALA A 218 -2.50 -25.50 -2.47
CA ALA A 218 -1.08 -25.19 -2.44
C ALA A 218 -0.87 -23.72 -2.11
N ASP A 219 0.22 -23.45 -1.42
CA ASP A 219 0.77 -22.13 -1.21
C ASP A 219 2.20 -22.09 -1.76
N VAL A 220 2.43 -21.15 -2.66
CA VAL A 220 3.70 -20.91 -3.33
C VAL A 220 4.37 -19.69 -2.70
N SER A 221 5.57 -19.88 -2.18
CA SER A 221 6.34 -18.79 -1.58
C SER A 221 6.56 -17.63 -2.56
N GLY A 222 6.41 -16.38 -2.07
CA GLY A 222 6.61 -15.19 -2.89
C GLY A 222 5.31 -14.49 -3.26
N LYS A 223 5.43 -13.38 -4.00
CA LYS A 223 4.27 -12.54 -4.38
C LYS A 223 4.41 -12.00 -5.80
N GLY A 224 3.29 -11.67 -6.41
CA GLY A 224 3.25 -11.06 -7.74
C GLY A 224 3.38 -12.05 -8.90
N LEU A 225 3.88 -11.58 -10.05
CA LEU A 225 3.89 -12.36 -11.29
C LEU A 225 4.69 -13.66 -11.20
N ALA A 226 5.81 -13.67 -10.48
CA ALA A 226 6.64 -14.87 -10.32
C ALA A 226 5.86 -15.97 -9.58
N ALA A 227 5.22 -15.64 -8.45
CA ALA A 227 4.39 -16.59 -7.70
C ALA A 227 3.21 -17.09 -8.54
N ALA A 228 2.57 -16.25 -9.36
CA ALA A 228 1.48 -16.65 -10.25
C ALA A 228 1.95 -17.67 -11.31
N VAL A 229 3.15 -17.49 -11.86
CA VAL A 229 3.76 -18.46 -12.82
C VAL A 229 4.02 -19.78 -12.14
N ASP A 230 4.57 -19.77 -10.92
CA ASP A 230 4.84 -21.00 -10.17
C ASP A 230 3.54 -21.69 -9.73
N THR A 231 2.51 -20.94 -9.35
CA THR A 231 1.16 -21.48 -9.07
C THR A 231 0.59 -22.20 -10.30
N ALA A 232 0.77 -21.63 -11.50
CA ALA A 232 0.37 -22.30 -12.74
C ALA A 232 1.18 -23.58 -12.99
N LEU A 233 2.50 -23.53 -12.77
CA LEU A 233 3.37 -24.70 -12.87
C LEU A 233 2.90 -25.82 -11.93
N VAL A 234 2.65 -25.52 -10.65
CA VAL A 234 2.11 -26.46 -9.66
C VAL A 234 0.85 -27.14 -10.22
N LYS A 235 -0.14 -26.32 -10.55
CA LYS A 235 -1.47 -26.79 -10.94
C LYS A 235 -1.45 -27.69 -12.19
N TYR A 236 -0.79 -27.25 -13.24
CA TYR A 236 -0.80 -28.00 -14.51
C TYR A 236 0.12 -29.19 -14.48
N SER A 237 1.25 -29.12 -13.78
CA SER A 237 2.11 -30.31 -13.60
C SER A 237 1.40 -31.40 -12.79
N ILE A 238 0.75 -31.03 -11.67
CA ILE A 238 -0.02 -32.00 -10.86
C ILE A 238 -1.17 -32.61 -11.68
N ARG A 239 -1.90 -31.81 -12.48
CA ARG A 239 -2.95 -32.35 -13.36
C ARG A 239 -2.40 -33.32 -14.40
N THR A 240 -1.27 -32.99 -15.01
CA THR A 240 -0.60 -33.88 -16.01
C THR A 240 -0.18 -35.16 -15.34
N LEU A 241 0.49 -35.12 -14.20
CA LEU A 241 0.89 -36.29 -13.45
C LEU A 241 -0.31 -37.13 -13.00
N PHE A 242 -1.41 -36.48 -12.54
CA PHE A 242 -2.65 -37.18 -12.18
C PHE A 242 -3.29 -37.91 -13.38
N SER A 243 -3.07 -37.47 -14.63
CA SER A 243 -3.58 -38.21 -15.79
C SER A 243 -2.97 -39.60 -15.95
N GLU A 244 -1.74 -39.77 -15.45
CA GLU A 244 -0.97 -41.02 -15.57
C GLU A 244 -0.87 -41.81 -14.29
N HIS A 245 -0.86 -41.11 -13.16
CA HIS A 245 -0.66 -41.66 -11.82
C HIS A 245 -1.88 -41.40 -10.92
N ARG A 246 -2.16 -42.29 -9.95
CA ARG A 246 -3.29 -42.15 -9.01
C ARG A 246 -2.83 -42.11 -7.56
N ASP A 247 -1.57 -42.41 -7.32
CA ASP A 247 -1.00 -42.34 -5.99
C ASP A 247 -0.49 -40.93 -5.67
N PRO A 248 -1.04 -40.23 -4.64
CA PRO A 248 -0.65 -38.87 -4.35
C PRO A 248 0.82 -38.71 -3.96
N GLY A 249 1.41 -39.69 -3.27
CA GLY A 249 2.82 -39.66 -2.88
C GLY A 249 3.75 -39.73 -4.10
N ASP A 250 3.44 -40.63 -5.05
CA ASP A 250 4.20 -40.73 -6.33
C ASP A 250 4.05 -39.44 -7.17
N ILE A 251 2.84 -38.89 -7.23
CA ILE A 251 2.61 -37.60 -7.94
C ILE A 251 3.46 -36.49 -7.31
N LEU A 252 3.48 -36.36 -5.96
CA LEU A 252 4.25 -35.32 -5.30
C LEU A 252 5.77 -35.52 -5.45
N ALA A 253 6.27 -36.76 -5.39
CA ALA A 253 7.69 -37.05 -5.61
C ALA A 253 8.14 -36.65 -7.01
N ARG A 254 7.38 -37.00 -8.04
CA ARG A 254 7.63 -36.61 -9.43
C ARG A 254 7.55 -35.09 -9.65
N PHE A 255 6.55 -34.47 -9.03
CA PHE A 255 6.40 -33.02 -9.09
C PHE A 255 7.58 -32.32 -8.41
N GLY A 256 8.00 -32.77 -7.22
CA GLY A 256 9.13 -32.20 -6.48
C GLY A 256 10.43 -32.27 -7.29
N ALA A 257 10.72 -33.43 -7.89
CA ALA A 257 11.88 -33.58 -8.77
C ALA A 257 11.79 -32.71 -10.02
N LEU A 258 10.60 -32.53 -10.62
CA LEU A 258 10.40 -31.60 -11.73
C LEU A 258 10.61 -30.16 -11.31
N TYR A 259 10.07 -29.76 -10.17
CA TYR A 259 10.16 -28.41 -9.64
C TYR A 259 11.61 -28.01 -9.36
N ALA A 260 12.38 -28.86 -8.69
CA ALA A 260 13.80 -28.64 -8.39
C ALA A 260 14.65 -28.41 -9.65
N ARG A 261 14.30 -29.09 -10.76
CA ARG A 261 14.99 -28.93 -12.06
C ARG A 261 14.55 -27.75 -12.90
N THR A 262 13.34 -27.23 -12.64
CA THR A 262 12.71 -26.20 -13.47
C THR A 262 12.85 -24.80 -12.88
N VAL A 263 12.82 -24.70 -11.53
CA VAL A 263 12.81 -23.43 -10.81
C VAL A 263 14.21 -23.16 -10.24
N ASP A 264 14.98 -22.34 -10.96
CA ASP A 264 16.33 -21.91 -10.55
C ASP A 264 16.25 -20.69 -9.59
N ARG A 265 15.61 -20.89 -8.43
CA ARG A 265 15.44 -19.86 -7.40
C ARG A 265 15.43 -20.56 -6.03
N PRO A 266 16.56 -20.62 -5.34
CA PRO A 266 16.71 -21.38 -4.09
C PRO A 266 15.83 -20.87 -2.92
N GLU A 267 15.35 -19.63 -3.02
CA GLU A 267 14.42 -19.05 -2.04
C GLU A 267 12.95 -19.42 -2.29
N THR A 268 12.65 -20.16 -3.36
CA THR A 268 11.27 -20.50 -3.74
C THR A 268 10.93 -21.91 -3.32
N PHE A 269 9.82 -22.08 -2.61
CA PHE A 269 9.31 -23.37 -2.18
C PHE A 269 7.79 -23.42 -2.31
N VAL A 270 7.24 -24.62 -2.26
CA VAL A 270 5.79 -24.83 -2.32
C VAL A 270 5.39 -25.78 -1.17
N VAL A 271 4.41 -25.35 -0.41
CA VAL A 271 3.67 -26.26 0.50
C VAL A 271 2.37 -26.63 -0.17
N LEU A 272 2.02 -27.93 -0.16
CA LEU A 272 0.80 -28.37 -0.82
C LEU A 272 0.22 -29.65 -0.22
N PHE A 273 -1.10 -29.74 -0.27
CA PHE A 273 -1.89 -30.93 0.06
C PHE A 273 -2.55 -31.46 -1.21
N LEU A 274 -2.37 -32.76 -1.46
CA LEU A 274 -2.96 -33.46 -2.60
C LEU A 274 -3.79 -34.64 -2.14
N ALA A 275 -5.05 -34.67 -2.53
CA ALA A 275 -5.94 -35.81 -2.28
C ALA A 275 -6.49 -36.39 -3.58
N VAL A 276 -6.63 -37.69 -3.65
CA VAL A 276 -7.31 -38.42 -4.72
C VAL A 276 -8.42 -39.27 -4.09
N ILE A 277 -9.64 -39.12 -4.58
CA ILE A 277 -10.82 -39.88 -4.12
C ILE A 277 -11.26 -40.81 -5.24
N ASP A 278 -11.40 -42.12 -4.93
CA ASP A 278 -12.16 -43.05 -5.75
C ASP A 278 -13.66 -42.80 -5.48
N LEU A 279 -14.35 -42.20 -6.43
CA LEU A 279 -15.73 -41.77 -6.32
C LEU A 279 -16.74 -42.91 -6.21
N GLN A 280 -16.33 -44.14 -6.57
CA GLN A 280 -17.18 -45.34 -6.45
C GLN A 280 -17.10 -45.96 -5.06
N THR A 281 -15.87 -46.01 -4.50
CA THR A 281 -15.62 -46.71 -3.23
C THR A 281 -15.57 -45.78 -2.02
N GLY A 282 -15.39 -44.48 -2.24
CA GLY A 282 -15.14 -43.50 -1.18
C GLY A 282 -13.74 -43.57 -0.58
N VAL A 283 -12.83 -44.35 -1.18
CA VAL A 283 -11.43 -44.38 -0.72
C VAL A 283 -10.75 -43.04 -1.07
N LEU A 284 -10.31 -42.35 -0.03
CA LEU A 284 -9.49 -41.15 -0.11
C LEU A 284 -8.04 -41.54 0.17
N ARG A 285 -7.15 -41.19 -0.74
CA ARG A 285 -5.70 -41.20 -0.59
C ARG A 285 -5.18 -39.78 -0.56
N TYR A 286 -4.25 -39.47 0.33
CA TYR A 286 -3.63 -38.15 0.34
C TYR A 286 -2.12 -38.22 0.57
N ALA A 287 -1.44 -37.19 0.10
CA ALA A 287 -0.07 -36.86 0.46
C ALA A 287 0.02 -35.33 0.69
N SER A 288 0.94 -34.93 1.54
CA SER A 288 1.10 -33.52 1.94
C SER A 288 2.58 -33.17 2.02
N ALA A 289 2.97 -32.16 1.28
CA ALA A 289 4.31 -31.62 1.20
C ALA A 289 4.45 -30.42 2.12
N GLY A 290 4.75 -30.65 3.39
CA GLY A 290 4.95 -29.58 4.39
C GLY A 290 3.75 -28.64 4.60
N HIS A 291 2.60 -28.92 4.01
CA HIS A 291 1.40 -28.11 4.15
C HIS A 291 0.80 -28.23 5.56
N GLU A 292 0.16 -27.18 6.06
CA GLU A 292 -0.65 -27.24 7.28
C GLU A 292 -1.60 -28.44 7.26
N PRO A 293 -1.92 -29.03 8.43
CA PRO A 293 -2.82 -30.16 8.46
C PRO A 293 -4.17 -29.83 7.79
N ALA A 294 -4.54 -30.64 6.79
CA ALA A 294 -5.93 -30.69 6.36
C ALA A 294 -6.77 -31.41 7.43
N TRP A 295 -8.08 -31.32 7.36
CA TRP A 295 -8.97 -31.95 8.33
C TRP A 295 -9.99 -32.86 7.65
N LEU A 296 -10.21 -34.03 8.26
CA LEU A 296 -11.37 -34.84 8.01
C LEU A 296 -12.40 -34.58 9.10
N ARG A 297 -13.57 -34.05 8.68
CA ARG A 297 -14.70 -33.95 9.61
C ARG A 297 -15.70 -35.05 9.34
N ARG A 298 -15.94 -35.87 10.37
CA ARG A 298 -16.98 -36.92 10.40
C ARG A 298 -17.97 -36.57 11.50
N SER A 299 -19.20 -36.24 11.14
CA SER A 299 -20.19 -35.67 12.07
C SER A 299 -19.65 -34.41 12.76
N ALA A 300 -19.45 -34.43 14.08
CA ALA A 300 -18.87 -33.32 14.84
C ALA A 300 -17.35 -33.51 15.13
N ALA A 301 -16.79 -34.68 14.87
CA ALA A 301 -15.39 -34.96 15.12
C ALA A 301 -14.54 -34.41 13.96
N VAL A 302 -13.52 -33.60 14.28
CA VAL A 302 -12.54 -33.04 13.36
C VAL A 302 -11.19 -33.68 13.65
N MET A 303 -10.65 -34.39 12.66
CA MET A 303 -9.39 -35.11 12.75
C MET A 303 -8.36 -34.48 11.81
N PRO A 304 -7.16 -34.12 12.28
CA PRO A 304 -6.12 -33.58 11.43
C PRO A 304 -5.52 -34.68 10.54
N LEU A 305 -5.21 -34.29 9.31
CA LEU A 305 -4.48 -35.09 8.33
C LEU A 305 -3.08 -34.47 8.18
N PRO A 306 -2.05 -35.00 8.86
CA PRO A 306 -0.74 -34.36 8.96
C PRO A 306 0.05 -34.42 7.67
N PRO A 307 1.12 -33.61 7.53
CA PRO A 307 2.09 -33.72 6.42
C PRO A 307 2.68 -35.12 6.32
N THR A 308 3.04 -35.54 5.10
CA THR A 308 3.55 -36.88 4.80
C THR A 308 4.94 -36.87 4.17
N GLY A 309 5.51 -35.69 3.95
CA GLY A 309 6.84 -35.52 3.40
C GLY A 309 7.30 -34.05 3.47
N PRO A 310 8.50 -33.76 2.98
CA PRO A 310 9.11 -32.43 3.06
C PRO A 310 8.41 -31.40 2.16
N ILE A 311 8.75 -30.14 2.35
CA ILE A 311 8.34 -29.02 1.49
C ILE A 311 8.97 -29.20 0.11
N VAL A 312 8.22 -28.93 -0.96
CA VAL A 312 8.75 -28.96 -2.35
C VAL A 312 9.72 -27.81 -2.56
N GLY A 313 10.85 -28.08 -3.19
CA GLY A 313 11.90 -27.11 -3.49
C GLY A 313 13.04 -27.08 -2.44
N ILE A 314 12.97 -27.94 -1.40
CA ILE A 314 14.06 -28.08 -0.41
C ILE A 314 14.99 -29.23 -0.76
N GLU A 315 14.44 -30.33 -1.28
CA GLU A 315 15.16 -31.53 -1.65
C GLU A 315 15.05 -31.80 -3.16
N ASP A 316 16.11 -32.29 -3.78
CA ASP A 316 16.12 -32.62 -5.23
C ASP A 316 15.26 -33.84 -5.56
N GLU A 317 15.22 -34.82 -4.67
CA GLU A 317 14.48 -36.06 -4.82
C GLU A 317 13.62 -36.37 -3.57
N PRO A 318 12.60 -35.54 -3.31
CA PRO A 318 11.78 -35.69 -2.12
C PRO A 318 10.91 -36.95 -2.18
N GLN A 319 10.66 -37.56 -0.99
CA GLN A 319 9.79 -38.71 -0.84
C GLN A 319 8.55 -38.35 -0.03
N TYR A 320 7.40 -38.83 -0.46
CA TYR A 320 6.11 -38.58 0.19
C TYR A 320 5.37 -39.87 0.46
N ALA A 321 4.97 -40.07 1.71
CA ALA A 321 4.12 -41.23 2.03
C ALA A 321 2.66 -40.95 1.63
N THR A 322 2.02 -41.96 1.02
CA THR A 322 0.57 -41.93 0.81
C THR A 322 -0.15 -42.45 2.03
N ARG A 323 -1.12 -41.69 2.53
CA ARG A 323 -2.07 -42.11 3.55
C ARG A 323 -3.41 -42.42 2.93
N GLU A 324 -4.10 -43.44 3.45
CA GLU A 324 -5.39 -43.91 2.95
C GLU A 324 -6.44 -43.94 4.07
N LEU A 325 -7.67 -43.56 3.73
CA LEU A 325 -8.84 -43.65 4.61
C LEU A 325 -10.11 -43.80 3.77
N THR A 326 -11.19 -44.34 4.34
CA THR A 326 -12.46 -44.47 3.67
C THR A 326 -13.43 -43.40 4.16
N LEU A 327 -13.98 -42.62 3.22
CA LEU A 327 -15.00 -41.63 3.46
C LEU A 327 -16.36 -42.30 3.65
N CYS A 328 -17.11 -41.81 4.63
CA CYS A 328 -18.52 -42.10 4.82
C CYS A 328 -19.39 -41.00 4.16
N ALA A 329 -20.66 -41.31 3.92
CA ALA A 329 -21.62 -40.31 3.43
C ALA A 329 -21.66 -39.07 4.35
N GLY A 330 -21.49 -37.88 3.74
CA GLY A 330 -21.49 -36.64 4.48
C GLY A 330 -20.16 -36.23 5.11
N ASP A 331 -19.12 -37.07 5.05
CA ASP A 331 -17.79 -36.69 5.51
C ASP A 331 -17.29 -35.46 4.71
N LEU A 332 -16.55 -34.59 5.41
CA LEU A 332 -15.96 -33.39 4.82
C LEU A 332 -14.43 -33.49 4.87
N LEU A 333 -13.79 -33.40 3.73
CA LEU A 333 -12.39 -33.03 3.63
C LEU A 333 -12.31 -31.51 3.60
N ILE A 334 -11.61 -30.91 4.55
CA ILE A 334 -11.44 -29.45 4.65
C ILE A 334 -9.95 -29.14 4.58
N VAL A 335 -9.55 -28.36 3.62
CA VAL A 335 -8.16 -27.94 3.44
C VAL A 335 -8.12 -26.41 3.40
N THR A 336 -7.24 -25.84 4.20
CA THR A 336 -7.04 -24.38 4.25
C THR A 336 -5.55 -24.09 4.29
N THR A 337 -5.14 -23.00 3.66
CA THR A 337 -3.78 -22.47 3.85
C THR A 337 -3.64 -21.83 5.24
N ASP A 338 -2.41 -21.50 5.63
CA ASP A 338 -2.04 -20.92 6.92
C ASP A 338 -2.75 -19.59 7.25
N GLY A 339 -3.24 -18.86 6.22
CA GLY A 339 -4.06 -17.67 6.41
C GLY A 339 -5.27 -17.86 7.34
N LEU A 340 -5.74 -19.08 7.58
CA LEU A 340 -6.74 -19.38 8.62
C LEU A 340 -6.10 -19.47 10.01
N THR A 341 -5.13 -20.35 10.20
CA THR A 341 -4.51 -20.66 11.49
C THR A 341 -3.65 -19.52 12.00
N GLU A 342 -3.00 -18.77 11.11
CA GLU A 342 -2.20 -17.59 11.41
C GLU A 342 -3.02 -16.30 11.51
N SER A 343 -4.34 -16.38 11.35
CA SER A 343 -5.20 -15.21 11.54
C SER A 343 -5.12 -14.68 12.97
N ARG A 344 -4.88 -13.37 13.11
CA ARG A 344 -4.71 -12.70 14.41
C ARG A 344 -5.96 -11.95 14.83
N ASP A 345 -6.24 -11.96 16.12
CA ASP A 345 -7.32 -11.16 16.69
C ASP A 345 -6.86 -9.74 17.08
N ALA A 346 -7.73 -9.02 17.80
CA ALA A 346 -7.44 -7.66 18.26
C ALA A 346 -6.29 -7.60 19.29
N HIS A 347 -5.94 -8.72 19.96
CA HIS A 347 -4.83 -8.83 20.90
C HIS A 347 -3.56 -9.36 20.22
N ASN A 348 -3.61 -9.60 18.91
CA ASN A 348 -2.54 -10.15 18.09
C ASN A 348 -2.29 -11.66 18.33
N ASP A 349 -3.24 -12.37 18.92
CA ASP A 349 -3.17 -13.81 19.17
C ASP A 349 -3.60 -14.60 17.93
N PHE A 350 -2.84 -15.63 17.56
CA PHE A 350 -3.17 -16.54 16.49
C PHE A 350 -4.44 -17.35 16.79
N LEU A 351 -5.17 -17.73 15.75
CA LEU A 351 -6.24 -18.71 15.87
C LEU A 351 -5.68 -20.08 16.23
N GLY A 352 -4.59 -20.46 15.58
CA GLY A 352 -3.92 -21.75 15.74
C GLY A 352 -4.75 -22.93 15.25
N ALA A 353 -4.13 -24.11 15.23
CA ALA A 353 -4.79 -25.34 14.78
C ALA A 353 -5.99 -25.75 15.66
N LEU A 354 -5.91 -25.55 16.99
CA LEU A 354 -7.01 -25.87 17.90
C LEU A 354 -8.24 -24.98 17.66
N GLY A 355 -8.04 -23.67 17.56
CA GLY A 355 -9.11 -22.74 17.28
C GLY A 355 -9.72 -22.97 15.89
N ALA A 356 -8.90 -23.31 14.88
CA ALA A 356 -9.39 -23.70 13.57
C ALA A 356 -10.26 -24.97 13.66
N ALA A 357 -9.81 -26.03 14.35
CA ALA A 357 -10.59 -27.25 14.53
C ALA A 357 -11.94 -26.99 15.20
N GLU A 358 -12.00 -26.14 16.24
CA GLU A 358 -13.27 -25.75 16.89
C GLU A 358 -14.20 -25.03 15.91
N TRP A 359 -13.65 -24.14 15.07
CA TRP A 359 -14.45 -23.46 14.05
C TRP A 359 -15.01 -24.45 13.04
N LEU A 360 -14.19 -25.38 12.58
CA LEU A 360 -14.57 -26.39 11.58
C LEU A 360 -15.62 -27.38 12.13
N ALA A 361 -15.54 -27.75 13.41
CA ALA A 361 -16.54 -28.60 14.06
C ALA A 361 -17.94 -27.94 14.09
N ALA A 362 -18.00 -26.64 14.24
CA ALA A 362 -19.24 -25.86 14.34
C ALA A 362 -19.86 -25.44 13.00
N LEU A 363 -19.26 -25.82 11.85
CA LEU A 363 -19.80 -25.47 10.54
C LEU A 363 -21.05 -26.29 10.21
N ASP A 364 -22.01 -25.67 9.53
CA ASP A 364 -23.22 -26.34 9.05
C ASP A 364 -23.66 -25.82 7.68
N GLY A 365 -24.48 -26.63 6.98
CA GLY A 365 -25.01 -26.29 5.66
C GLY A 365 -24.23 -26.89 4.49
N SER A 366 -24.29 -26.24 3.32
CA SER A 366 -23.54 -26.67 2.13
C SER A 366 -22.05 -26.35 2.26
N PRO A 367 -21.15 -27.06 1.55
CA PRO A 367 -19.71 -26.76 1.58
C PRO A 367 -19.40 -25.30 1.23
N GLN A 368 -20.14 -24.69 0.29
CA GLN A 368 -19.94 -23.28 -0.03
C GLN A 368 -20.37 -22.35 1.10
N SER A 369 -21.53 -22.63 1.74
CA SER A 369 -21.98 -21.82 2.88
C SER A 369 -21.03 -21.93 4.07
N MET A 370 -20.39 -23.08 4.26
CA MET A 370 -19.36 -23.32 5.27
C MET A 370 -18.09 -22.50 4.98
N ALA A 371 -17.59 -22.54 3.75
CA ALA A 371 -16.43 -21.74 3.34
C ALA A 371 -16.69 -20.23 3.54
N ASP A 372 -17.88 -19.74 3.14
CA ASP A 372 -18.28 -18.36 3.36
C ASP A 372 -18.41 -18.02 4.85
N ALA A 373 -18.86 -18.98 5.68
CA ALA A 373 -18.96 -18.79 7.14
C ALA A 373 -17.57 -18.63 7.79
N ILE A 374 -16.56 -19.41 7.36
CA ILE A 374 -15.18 -19.25 7.80
C ILE A 374 -14.70 -17.81 7.49
N VAL A 375 -14.90 -17.33 6.26
CA VAL A 375 -14.49 -15.99 5.85
C VAL A 375 -15.21 -14.91 6.67
N ARG A 376 -16.52 -15.06 6.91
CA ARG A 376 -17.27 -14.12 7.75
C ARG A 376 -16.73 -14.09 9.17
N ARG A 377 -16.41 -15.26 9.74
CA ARG A 377 -15.87 -15.38 11.10
C ARG A 377 -14.47 -14.78 11.19
N LEU A 378 -13.63 -15.01 10.18
CA LEU A 378 -12.30 -14.44 10.05
C LEU A 378 -12.35 -12.89 10.02
N ARG A 379 -13.23 -12.30 9.20
CA ARG A 379 -13.40 -10.85 9.10
C ARG A 379 -13.92 -10.20 10.38
N ARG A 380 -14.62 -10.95 11.24
CA ARG A 380 -15.05 -10.48 12.56
C ARG A 380 -13.91 -10.55 13.59
N ARG A 381 -13.03 -11.55 13.48
CA ARG A 381 -11.89 -11.75 14.36
C ARG A 381 -10.78 -10.74 14.08
N SER A 382 -10.45 -10.54 12.81
CA SER A 382 -9.35 -9.71 12.36
C SER A 382 -9.86 -8.48 11.59
N ARG A 383 -9.32 -7.29 11.92
CA ARG A 383 -9.61 -6.06 11.17
C ARG A 383 -9.04 -6.11 9.75
N ARG A 384 -8.03 -6.92 9.51
CA ARG A 384 -7.36 -7.10 8.23
C ARG A 384 -6.93 -8.55 8.07
N ILE A 385 -7.20 -9.14 6.92
CA ILE A 385 -6.64 -10.43 6.53
C ILE A 385 -5.16 -10.18 6.24
N ALA A 386 -4.29 -10.80 7.03
CA ALA A 386 -2.85 -10.52 7.03
C ALA A 386 -2.11 -11.26 5.92
N ASP A 387 -2.60 -12.46 5.55
CA ASP A 387 -2.05 -13.30 4.49
C ASP A 387 -3.13 -13.82 3.54
N ASP A 388 -2.69 -14.38 2.42
CA ASP A 388 -3.58 -15.02 1.46
C ASP A 388 -4.33 -16.18 2.14
N LEU A 389 -5.49 -16.55 1.64
CA LEU A 389 -6.29 -17.63 2.19
C LEU A 389 -6.97 -18.42 1.09
N ALA A 390 -6.62 -19.67 0.94
CA ALA A 390 -7.37 -20.65 0.18
C ALA A 390 -8.17 -21.56 1.11
N ILE A 391 -9.41 -21.81 0.79
CA ILE A 391 -10.30 -22.76 1.46
C ILE A 391 -10.86 -23.70 0.42
N LEU A 392 -10.76 -25.00 0.64
CA LEU A 392 -11.41 -26.03 -0.14
C LEU A 392 -12.14 -26.98 0.79
N ILE A 393 -13.45 -27.11 0.62
CA ILE A 393 -14.31 -28.02 1.38
C ILE A 393 -14.93 -28.99 0.41
N VAL A 394 -14.74 -30.27 0.63
CA VAL A 394 -15.21 -31.36 -0.22
C VAL A 394 -16.08 -32.27 0.60
N ARG A 395 -17.35 -32.39 0.26
CA ARG A 395 -18.29 -33.34 0.88
C ARG A 395 -18.47 -34.56 -0.02
N TYR A 396 -18.27 -35.73 0.57
CA TYR A 396 -18.55 -36.98 -0.13
C TYR A 396 -20.04 -37.34 -0.05
N VAL A 397 -20.64 -37.52 -1.21
CA VAL A 397 -22.03 -37.94 -1.39
C VAL A 397 -22.00 -39.25 -2.18
N PRO A 398 -22.05 -40.41 -1.51
CA PRO A 398 -21.97 -41.70 -2.22
C PRO A 398 -23.09 -41.82 -3.26
N PRO A 399 -22.83 -42.55 -4.36
CA PRO A 399 -23.86 -42.83 -5.33
C PRO A 399 -25.05 -43.51 -4.64
N SER A 400 -26.26 -43.07 -4.90
CA SER A 400 -27.47 -43.74 -4.44
C SER A 400 -27.45 -45.16 -5.00
N VAL A 401 -27.36 -46.16 -4.10
CA VAL A 401 -27.54 -47.55 -4.51
C VAL A 401 -29.00 -47.70 -4.94
N HIS A 402 -29.24 -47.71 -6.24
CA HIS A 402 -30.52 -48.23 -6.76
C HIS A 402 -30.49 -49.72 -6.50
N VAL A 403 -31.09 -50.13 -5.41
CA VAL A 403 -31.50 -51.54 -5.23
C VAL A 403 -32.61 -51.75 -6.27
N ASP A 404 -32.25 -52.27 -7.40
CA ASP A 404 -33.26 -52.80 -8.32
C ASP A 404 -34.13 -53.77 -7.52
N ALA A 405 -35.38 -53.37 -7.29
CA ALA A 405 -36.35 -54.27 -6.68
C ALA A 405 -36.43 -55.52 -7.58
N PRO A 406 -36.32 -56.73 -7.01
CA PRO A 406 -36.36 -57.94 -7.80
C PRO A 406 -37.62 -57.93 -8.66
N ALA A 407 -37.43 -58.09 -9.97
CA ALA A 407 -38.52 -58.21 -10.90
C ALA A 407 -39.52 -59.26 -10.37
N ARG A 408 -40.72 -58.83 -10.02
CA ARG A 408 -41.80 -59.73 -9.71
C ARG A 408 -42.01 -60.64 -10.92
N LEU A 409 -41.58 -61.91 -10.81
CA LEU A 409 -42.01 -62.97 -11.68
C LEU A 409 -43.55 -62.96 -11.69
N LEU A 410 -44.11 -62.46 -12.77
CA LEU A 410 -45.55 -62.69 -13.06
C LEU A 410 -45.67 -64.18 -13.32
N GLU A 411 -46.12 -64.95 -12.31
CA GLU A 411 -46.65 -66.30 -12.51
C GLU A 411 -47.89 -66.17 -13.41
N THR A 412 -47.69 -66.58 -14.64
CA THR A 412 -48.83 -66.86 -15.52
C THR A 412 -49.48 -68.17 -15.05
N ALA A 413 -50.60 -67.99 -14.33
CA ALA A 413 -51.50 -69.10 -14.06
C ALA A 413 -52.40 -69.30 -15.31
N THR A 414 -52.29 -70.49 -15.86
CA THR A 414 -53.20 -71.08 -16.84
C THR A 414 -54.62 -71.17 -16.35
#